data_cb3e1138fdec020608224e04fd7eb87d
#
_entry.id   cb3e1138fdec020608224e04fd7eb87d
#
_cell.length_a   1.000
_cell.length_b   1.000
_cell.length_c   1.000
_cell.angle_alpha   90.00
_cell.angle_beta   90.00
_cell.angle_gamma   90.00
#
_symmetry.space_group_name_H-M   'P 1'
#
loop_
_entity.id
_entity.type
_entity.pdbx_description
1 polymer ?
#
loop_
_entity_poly.entity_id
_entity_poly.type
_entity_poly.pdbx_seq_one_letter_code
_entity_poly.pdbx_strand_id
1 'polypeptide(L)'
;MIKGFSTGKKATVMHIPEVSFKSYSDCNSSTNNEIGLKINDALTKSGFVALSDFGIPDELLSDVFEASKAFFSLSEEEKKRYAYVSADENFGYQAVGTEHLDPRKPADLKETFTMRNILTAEIKADRWPSLRFEKLMKKFFSEGLKSSHRIQRVLANFLEVDENFFVKAHSGENVALRLLHYPPIDEKENSEDQLGAGEHSDYGMFT
;
A
#
# COMPACT_ATOMS: atom_id res chain seq x y z
N MET A 1 15.52 -3.56 7.45
CA MET A 1 15.91 -4.95 7.79
C MET A 1 14.75 -5.56 8.55
N ILE A 2 13.90 -6.35 7.89
CA ILE A 2 12.72 -6.98 8.51
C ILE A 2 13.21 -8.29 9.12
N LYS A 3 13.23 -8.38 10.46
CA LYS A 3 13.48 -9.65 11.16
C LYS A 3 12.18 -10.44 11.19
N GLY A 4 12.09 -11.49 10.38
CA GLY A 4 11.03 -12.48 10.50
C GLY A 4 11.27 -13.35 11.75
N PHE A 5 10.25 -13.53 12.57
CA PHE A 5 10.26 -14.46 13.69
C PHE A 5 10.20 -15.90 13.14
N SER A 6 11.21 -16.70 13.42
CA SER A 6 11.30 -18.10 13.03
C SER A 6 11.51 -18.97 14.26
N THR A 7 10.61 -19.91 14.47
CA THR A 7 10.80 -21.08 15.33
C THR A 7 11.96 -21.92 14.79
N GLY A 8 13.19 -21.66 15.25
CA GLY A 8 14.34 -22.57 15.10
C GLY A 8 14.97 -22.73 13.71
N LYS A 9 14.41 -22.16 12.63
CA LYS A 9 15.05 -22.11 11.31
C LYS A 9 15.78 -20.79 11.15
N LYS A 10 17.04 -20.80 10.71
CA LYS A 10 17.77 -19.57 10.34
C LYS A 10 16.91 -18.78 9.36
N ALA A 11 16.52 -17.56 9.74
CA ALA A 11 15.81 -16.65 8.84
C ALA A 11 16.72 -16.38 7.62
N THR A 12 16.25 -16.76 6.44
CA THR A 12 16.91 -16.40 5.19
C THR A 12 16.63 -14.91 4.96
N VAL A 13 17.66 -14.08 4.96
CA VAL A 13 17.52 -12.67 4.60
C VAL A 13 17.23 -12.64 3.09
N MET A 14 15.98 -12.36 2.73
CA MET A 14 15.61 -12.14 1.34
C MET A 14 16.02 -10.71 0.97
N HIS A 15 16.84 -10.58 -0.05
CA HIS A 15 17.19 -9.29 -0.63
C HIS A 15 16.09 -8.89 -1.60
N ILE A 16 15.41 -7.77 -1.33
CA ILE A 16 14.43 -7.17 -2.25
C ILE A 16 15.22 -6.33 -3.26
N PRO A 17 15.15 -6.64 -4.56
CA PRO A 17 15.84 -5.86 -5.59
C PRO A 17 15.30 -4.43 -5.65
N GLU A 18 16.19 -3.45 -5.87
CA GLU A 18 15.83 -2.06 -6.09
C GLU A 18 15.92 -1.70 -7.56
N VAL A 19 14.91 -0.98 -8.07
CA VAL A 19 14.84 -0.47 -9.45
C VAL A 19 14.55 1.03 -9.40
N SER A 20 15.47 1.83 -10.00
CA SER A 20 15.31 3.29 -10.10
C SER A 20 14.54 3.68 -11.36
N PHE A 21 13.59 4.60 -11.20
CA PHE A 21 12.86 5.25 -12.30
C PHE A 21 13.51 6.54 -12.79
N LYS A 22 14.74 6.84 -12.36
CA LYS A 22 15.44 8.08 -12.74
C LYS A 22 15.57 8.28 -14.25
N SER A 23 15.70 7.20 -14.99
CA SER A 23 15.80 7.20 -16.45
C SER A 23 14.46 7.05 -17.18
N TYR A 24 13.36 6.94 -16.45
CA TYR A 24 12.03 6.83 -17.04
C TYR A 24 11.70 8.07 -17.90
N SER A 25 11.09 7.86 -19.05
CA SER A 25 10.62 8.93 -19.93
C SER A 25 9.38 8.47 -20.69
N ASP A 26 8.36 9.31 -20.73
CA ASP A 26 7.12 9.04 -21.50
C ASP A 26 7.39 8.88 -23.01
N CYS A 27 8.57 9.33 -23.51
CA CYS A 27 8.92 9.30 -24.92
C CYS A 27 10.01 8.28 -25.29
N ASN A 28 10.56 7.51 -24.33
CA ASN A 28 11.68 6.61 -24.56
C ASN A 28 11.35 5.16 -24.21
N SER A 29 10.81 4.43 -25.20
CA SER A 29 10.46 3.01 -25.04
C SER A 29 11.64 2.11 -24.71
N SER A 30 12.84 2.38 -25.26
CA SER A 30 14.03 1.55 -25.02
C SER A 30 14.43 1.57 -23.53
N THR A 31 14.53 2.76 -22.95
CA THR A 31 14.87 2.91 -21.52
C THR A 31 13.78 2.32 -20.63
N ASN A 32 12.52 2.51 -21.01
CA ASN A 32 11.38 1.95 -20.26
C ASN A 32 11.38 0.42 -20.30
N ASN A 33 11.80 -0.20 -21.42
CA ASN A 33 11.96 -1.66 -21.51
C ASN A 33 13.06 -2.19 -20.56
N GLU A 34 14.17 -1.47 -20.40
CA GLU A 34 15.21 -1.86 -19.44
C GLU A 34 14.71 -1.83 -18.00
N ILE A 35 13.91 -0.82 -17.66
CA ILE A 35 13.25 -0.73 -16.35
C ILE A 35 12.26 -1.90 -16.19
N GLY A 36 11.45 -2.16 -17.20
CA GLY A 36 10.49 -3.26 -17.23
C GLY A 36 11.13 -4.63 -17.05
N LEU A 37 12.25 -4.87 -17.70
CA LEU A 37 13.03 -6.10 -17.54
C LEU A 37 13.49 -6.30 -16.09
N LYS A 38 14.03 -5.23 -15.45
CA LYS A 38 14.49 -5.29 -14.06
C LYS A 38 13.34 -5.53 -13.09
N ILE A 39 12.18 -4.90 -13.31
CA ILE A 39 10.98 -5.12 -12.49
C ILE A 39 10.51 -6.56 -12.65
N ASN A 40 10.39 -7.06 -13.89
CA ASN A 40 9.99 -8.43 -14.17
C ASN A 40 10.93 -9.45 -13.50
N ASP A 41 12.24 -9.23 -13.60
CA ASP A 41 13.24 -10.09 -12.95
C ASP A 41 13.09 -10.10 -11.44
N ALA A 42 12.88 -8.94 -10.80
CA ALA A 42 12.64 -8.80 -9.39
C ALA A 42 11.36 -9.54 -8.95
N LEU A 43 10.25 -9.30 -9.62
CA LEU A 43 8.95 -9.89 -9.32
C LEU A 43 8.94 -11.41 -9.53
N THR A 44 9.59 -11.90 -10.59
CA THR A 44 9.68 -13.33 -10.88
C THR A 44 10.52 -14.07 -9.84
N LYS A 45 11.58 -13.44 -9.29
CA LYS A 45 12.49 -14.06 -8.33
C LYS A 45 12.02 -13.98 -6.89
N SER A 46 11.48 -12.84 -6.48
CA SER A 46 11.16 -12.57 -5.08
C SER A 46 9.68 -12.24 -4.82
N GLY A 47 8.92 -11.94 -5.87
CA GLY A 47 7.57 -11.39 -5.75
C GLY A 47 7.53 -9.93 -5.31
N PHE A 48 8.70 -9.29 -5.07
CA PHE A 48 8.82 -7.94 -4.54
C PHE A 48 9.85 -7.13 -5.31
N VAL A 49 9.63 -5.81 -5.37
CA VAL A 49 10.59 -4.84 -5.90
C VAL A 49 10.53 -3.56 -5.09
N ALA A 50 11.69 -3.01 -4.74
CA ALA A 50 11.79 -1.66 -4.18
C ALA A 50 11.97 -0.67 -5.35
N LEU A 51 11.19 0.41 -5.37
CA LEU A 51 11.26 1.42 -6.41
C LEU A 51 11.78 2.74 -5.85
N SER A 52 12.76 3.35 -6.55
CA SER A 52 13.24 4.70 -6.25
C SER A 52 12.99 5.64 -7.42
N ASP A 53 12.98 6.94 -7.18
CA ASP A 53 12.76 7.98 -8.20
C ASP A 53 11.44 7.83 -8.99
N PHE A 54 10.45 7.16 -8.44
CA PHE A 54 9.22 6.80 -9.14
C PHE A 54 8.16 7.91 -9.20
N GLY A 55 8.50 9.11 -8.68
CA GLY A 55 7.74 10.35 -8.92
C GLY A 55 6.85 10.82 -7.77
N ILE A 56 6.90 10.18 -6.60
CA ILE A 56 6.31 10.73 -5.37
C ILE A 56 7.38 11.56 -4.67
N PRO A 57 7.14 12.87 -4.38
CA PRO A 57 8.09 13.68 -3.64
C PRO A 57 8.31 13.16 -2.21
N ASP A 58 9.57 13.11 -1.77
CA ASP A 58 9.95 12.64 -0.43
C ASP A 58 9.27 13.45 0.69
N GLU A 59 9.13 14.76 0.50
CA GLU A 59 8.41 15.64 1.45
C GLU A 59 6.95 15.22 1.59
N LEU A 60 6.26 14.91 0.47
CA LEU A 60 4.88 14.45 0.50
C LEU A 60 4.75 13.10 1.22
N LEU A 61 5.70 12.19 0.99
CA LEU A 61 5.75 10.90 1.66
C LEU A 61 5.94 11.09 3.17
N SER A 62 6.87 11.96 3.58
CA SER A 62 7.12 12.30 4.99
C SER A 62 5.88 12.88 5.66
N ASP A 63 5.20 13.83 5.01
CA ASP A 63 3.96 14.43 5.51
C ASP A 63 2.86 13.40 5.73
N VAL A 64 2.71 12.43 4.82
CA VAL A 64 1.73 11.34 4.95
C VAL A 64 2.06 10.44 6.13
N PHE A 65 3.33 10.09 6.34
CA PHE A 65 3.74 9.29 7.50
C PHE A 65 3.49 10.02 8.81
N GLU A 66 3.79 11.32 8.90
CA GLU A 66 3.54 12.12 10.10
C GLU A 66 2.02 12.26 10.37
N ALA A 67 1.21 12.49 9.34
CA ALA A 67 -0.25 12.53 9.49
C ALA A 67 -0.82 11.17 9.92
N SER A 68 -0.28 10.07 9.40
CA SER A 68 -0.65 8.70 9.79
C SER A 68 -0.32 8.43 11.26
N LYS A 69 0.89 8.76 11.70
CA LYS A 69 1.30 8.63 13.11
C LYS A 69 0.40 9.45 14.03
N ALA A 70 0.11 10.70 13.65
CA ALA A 70 -0.77 11.57 14.43
C ALA A 70 -2.17 10.97 14.57
N PHE A 71 -2.74 10.43 13.49
CA PHE A 71 -4.04 9.77 13.51
C PHE A 71 -4.05 8.53 14.39
N PHE A 72 -3.09 7.61 14.20
CA PHE A 72 -3.05 6.36 14.97
C PHE A 72 -2.69 6.57 16.44
N SER A 73 -2.10 7.71 16.81
CA SER A 73 -1.84 8.11 18.19
C SER A 73 -3.07 8.67 18.94
N LEU A 74 -4.18 8.91 18.24
CA LEU A 74 -5.44 9.27 18.89
C LEU A 74 -5.97 8.13 19.77
N SER A 75 -6.79 8.46 20.74
CA SER A 75 -7.50 7.44 21.53
C SER A 75 -8.37 6.56 20.63
N GLU A 76 -8.61 5.33 21.04
CA GLU A 76 -9.46 4.41 20.29
C GLU A 76 -10.87 4.97 20.08
N GLU A 77 -11.40 5.69 21.09
CA GLU A 77 -12.71 6.34 21.02
C GLU A 77 -12.75 7.43 19.94
N GLU A 78 -11.69 8.24 19.83
CA GLU A 78 -11.59 9.27 18.80
C GLU A 78 -11.47 8.64 17.40
N LYS A 79 -10.64 7.60 17.22
CA LYS A 79 -10.49 6.89 15.95
C LYS A 79 -11.80 6.23 15.50
N LYS A 80 -12.59 5.68 16.40
CA LYS A 80 -13.91 5.05 16.13
C LYS A 80 -14.94 6.02 15.53
N ARG A 81 -14.78 7.33 15.67
CA ARG A 81 -15.64 8.32 15.00
C ARG A 81 -15.55 8.25 13.49
N TYR A 82 -14.44 7.72 12.98
CA TYR A 82 -14.14 7.55 11.55
C TYR A 82 -14.22 6.09 11.11
N ALA A 83 -15.01 5.28 11.82
CA ALA A 83 -15.06 3.85 11.61
C ALA A 83 -15.43 3.47 10.18
N TYR A 84 -14.83 2.38 9.69
CA TYR A 84 -15.21 1.71 8.46
C TYR A 84 -16.65 1.20 8.55
N VAL A 85 -17.47 1.53 7.56
CA VAL A 85 -18.91 1.23 7.61
C VAL A 85 -19.26 0.02 6.73
N SER A 86 -18.76 -0.02 5.50
CA SER A 86 -19.14 -1.07 4.55
C SER A 86 -18.07 -1.28 3.47
N ALA A 87 -18.12 -2.46 2.85
CA ALA A 87 -17.27 -2.80 1.70
C ALA A 87 -17.62 -1.94 0.45
N ASP A 88 -18.85 -1.47 0.33
CA ASP A 88 -19.26 -0.63 -0.79
C ASP A 88 -18.61 0.76 -0.72
N GLU A 89 -18.63 1.38 0.47
CA GLU A 89 -17.92 2.64 0.71
C GLU A 89 -16.41 2.44 0.70
N ASN A 90 -15.94 1.37 1.33
CA ASN A 90 -14.54 0.99 1.52
C ASN A 90 -13.69 2.17 1.98
N PHE A 91 -14.17 2.85 3.02
CA PHE A 91 -13.56 4.02 3.61
C PHE A 91 -13.69 4.00 5.14
N GLY A 92 -12.59 4.34 5.83
CA GLY A 92 -12.59 4.56 7.27
C GLY A 92 -11.64 3.68 8.05
N TYR A 93 -11.71 3.82 9.37
CA TYR A 93 -10.85 3.20 10.36
C TYR A 93 -11.34 1.81 10.76
N GLN A 94 -10.43 0.86 10.84
CA GLN A 94 -10.64 -0.48 11.40
C GLN A 94 -9.65 -0.71 12.55
N ALA A 95 -10.19 -1.09 13.70
CA ALA A 95 -9.40 -1.27 14.92
C ALA A 95 -8.56 -2.56 14.87
N VAL A 96 -7.58 -2.65 15.77
CA VAL A 96 -6.78 -3.87 15.96
C VAL A 96 -7.70 -5.05 16.21
N GLY A 97 -7.41 -6.18 15.57
CA GLY A 97 -8.17 -7.40 15.75
C GLY A 97 -9.53 -7.45 15.02
N THR A 98 -9.80 -6.55 14.09
CA THR A 98 -11.04 -6.58 13.29
C THR A 98 -10.86 -7.23 11.93
N GLU A 99 -9.64 -7.32 11.41
CA GLU A 99 -9.34 -7.98 10.15
C GLU A 99 -8.77 -9.39 10.39
N HIS A 100 -9.16 -10.32 9.51
CA HIS A 100 -8.64 -11.69 9.44
C HIS A 100 -8.20 -11.99 8.02
N LEU A 101 -6.90 -11.91 7.73
CA LEU A 101 -6.37 -12.30 6.42
C LEU A 101 -6.32 -13.82 6.27
N ASP A 102 -5.96 -14.55 7.32
CA ASP A 102 -6.11 -16.00 7.40
C ASP A 102 -7.25 -16.35 8.38
N PRO A 103 -8.43 -16.75 7.89
CA PRO A 103 -9.59 -17.05 8.77
C PRO A 103 -9.37 -18.25 9.70
N ARG A 104 -8.29 -19.00 9.53
CA ARG A 104 -7.89 -20.14 10.39
C ARG A 104 -7.06 -19.69 11.60
N LYS A 105 -6.63 -18.43 11.65
CA LYS A 105 -5.79 -17.85 12.68
C LYS A 105 -6.52 -16.76 13.46
N PRO A 106 -6.01 -16.36 14.63
CA PRO A 106 -6.52 -15.17 15.31
C PRO A 106 -6.49 -13.93 14.42
N ALA A 107 -7.29 -12.92 14.76
CA ALA A 107 -7.34 -11.66 14.04
C ALA A 107 -5.98 -10.97 13.96
N ASP A 108 -5.73 -10.25 12.89
CA ASP A 108 -4.49 -9.54 12.64
C ASP A 108 -4.25 -8.43 13.67
N LEU A 109 -3.00 -8.32 14.15
CA LEU A 109 -2.57 -7.29 15.10
C LEU A 109 -2.16 -6.01 14.36
N LYS A 110 -3.08 -5.47 13.60
CA LYS A 110 -2.94 -4.19 12.91
C LYS A 110 -4.21 -3.39 13.00
N GLU A 111 -4.08 -2.10 12.92
CA GLU A 111 -5.19 -1.18 12.68
C GLU A 111 -4.97 -0.46 11.34
N THR A 112 -6.05 -0.09 10.68
CA THR A 112 -5.96 0.46 9.33
C THR A 112 -6.88 1.67 9.13
N PHE A 113 -6.53 2.54 8.19
CA PHE A 113 -7.45 3.53 7.63
C PHE A 113 -7.48 3.34 6.11
N THR A 114 -8.60 2.88 5.61
CA THR A 114 -8.80 2.57 4.18
C THR A 114 -9.47 3.74 3.47
N MET A 115 -9.02 4.05 2.27
CA MET A 115 -9.50 5.14 1.44
C MET A 115 -9.57 4.69 -0.03
N ARG A 116 -10.76 4.30 -0.51
CA ARG A 116 -10.97 3.88 -1.90
C ARG A 116 -11.50 5.04 -2.74
N ASN A 117 -10.93 5.21 -3.93
CA ASN A 117 -11.40 6.15 -4.97
C ASN A 117 -11.62 7.59 -4.49
N ILE A 118 -10.87 8.06 -3.53
CA ILE A 118 -11.10 9.35 -2.84
C ILE A 118 -11.02 10.60 -3.72
N LEU A 119 -10.60 10.47 -4.97
CA LEU A 119 -10.64 11.59 -5.94
C LEU A 119 -12.00 11.71 -6.63
N THR A 120 -12.77 10.64 -6.70
CA THR A 120 -14.05 10.57 -7.43
C THR A 120 -15.24 10.30 -6.53
N ALA A 121 -15.03 9.63 -5.39
CA ALA A 121 -16.08 9.32 -4.43
C ALA A 121 -16.51 10.57 -3.64
N GLU A 122 -17.81 10.71 -3.42
CA GLU A 122 -18.40 11.72 -2.55
C GLU A 122 -18.30 11.28 -1.08
N ILE A 123 -17.20 11.64 -0.42
CA ILE A 123 -17.00 11.35 1.00
C ILE A 123 -17.34 12.59 1.81
N LYS A 124 -18.28 12.46 2.76
CA LYS A 124 -18.71 13.56 3.62
C LYS A 124 -17.56 14.10 4.46
N ALA A 125 -17.57 15.40 4.75
CA ALA A 125 -16.49 16.08 5.47
C ALA A 125 -16.29 15.54 6.90
N ASP A 126 -17.34 15.09 7.58
CA ASP A 126 -17.31 14.51 8.91
C ASP A 126 -16.71 13.08 8.96
N ARG A 127 -16.50 12.47 7.81
CA ARG A 127 -15.81 11.17 7.68
C ARG A 127 -14.28 11.30 7.71
N TRP A 128 -13.76 12.51 7.54
CA TRP A 128 -12.32 12.78 7.54
C TRP A 128 -11.85 13.25 8.92
N PRO A 129 -10.68 12.82 9.41
CA PRO A 129 -10.10 13.28 10.67
C PRO A 129 -9.92 14.80 10.73
N SER A 130 -9.59 15.42 9.60
CA SER A 130 -9.52 16.87 9.43
C SER A 130 -9.46 17.24 7.94
N LEU A 131 -9.77 18.51 7.63
CA LEU A 131 -9.60 19.05 6.27
C LEU A 131 -8.14 18.96 5.80
N ARG A 132 -7.16 19.12 6.71
CA ARG A 132 -5.74 18.98 6.38
C ARG A 132 -5.42 17.53 5.99
N PHE A 133 -5.90 16.55 6.76
CA PHE A 133 -5.72 15.13 6.47
C PHE A 133 -6.35 14.76 5.12
N GLU A 134 -7.59 15.18 4.86
CA GLU A 134 -8.26 14.97 3.58
C GLU A 134 -7.43 15.48 2.39
N LYS A 135 -7.02 16.77 2.43
CA LYS A 135 -6.24 17.39 1.35
C LYS A 135 -4.92 16.66 1.11
N LEU A 136 -4.23 16.27 2.19
CA LEU A 136 -2.96 15.56 2.10
C LEU A 136 -3.14 14.17 1.49
N MET A 137 -4.12 13.39 1.96
CA MET A 137 -4.39 12.05 1.43
C MET A 137 -4.83 12.09 -0.03
N LYS A 138 -5.66 13.05 -0.43
CA LYS A 138 -6.05 13.26 -1.84
C LYS A 138 -4.85 13.61 -2.71
N LYS A 139 -3.95 14.48 -2.24
CA LYS A 139 -2.71 14.82 -2.95
C LYS A 139 -1.83 13.58 -3.13
N PHE A 140 -1.60 12.84 -2.06
CA PHE A 140 -0.78 11.61 -2.09
C PHE A 140 -1.40 10.53 -2.99
N PHE A 141 -2.71 10.32 -2.89
CA PHE A 141 -3.45 9.39 -3.75
C PHE A 141 -3.28 9.74 -5.23
N SER A 142 -3.39 11.04 -5.59
CA SER A 142 -3.19 11.50 -6.96
C SER A 142 -1.77 11.22 -7.47
N GLU A 143 -0.73 11.50 -6.68
CA GLU A 143 0.65 11.25 -7.08
C GLU A 143 0.94 9.74 -7.13
N GLY A 144 0.42 8.96 -6.18
CA GLY A 144 0.52 7.51 -6.18
C GLY A 144 -0.13 6.88 -7.41
N LEU A 145 -1.31 7.37 -7.82
CA LEU A 145 -1.98 6.90 -9.03
C LEU A 145 -1.16 7.18 -10.30
N LYS A 146 -0.61 8.40 -10.42
CA LYS A 146 0.29 8.73 -11.54
C LYS A 146 1.53 7.82 -11.59
N SER A 147 2.12 7.56 -10.43
CA SER A 147 3.29 6.68 -10.32
C SER A 147 2.93 5.23 -10.66
N SER A 148 1.78 4.74 -10.20
CA SER A 148 1.23 3.43 -10.58
C SER A 148 1.06 3.32 -12.10
N HIS A 149 0.51 4.35 -12.75
CA HIS A 149 0.36 4.37 -14.22
C HIS A 149 1.71 4.31 -14.95
N ARG A 150 2.77 4.94 -14.42
CA ARG A 150 4.12 4.83 -15.02
C ARG A 150 4.63 3.39 -14.94
N ILE A 151 4.48 2.73 -13.79
CA ILE A 151 4.87 1.33 -13.60
C ILE A 151 4.08 0.44 -14.57
N GLN A 152 2.79 0.65 -14.70
CA GLN A 152 1.90 -0.11 -15.58
C GLN A 152 2.31 0.04 -17.05
N ARG A 153 2.67 1.26 -17.51
CA ARG A 153 3.16 1.48 -18.89
C ARG A 153 4.49 0.81 -19.13
N VAL A 154 5.42 0.88 -18.19
CA VAL A 154 6.71 0.19 -18.27
C VAL A 154 6.52 -1.32 -18.44
N LEU A 155 5.62 -1.92 -17.65
CA LEU A 155 5.30 -3.34 -17.76
C LEU A 155 4.57 -3.68 -19.06
N ALA A 156 3.66 -2.82 -19.53
CA ALA A 156 2.99 -3.00 -20.81
C ALA A 156 3.98 -3.00 -21.98
N ASN A 157 4.91 -2.04 -22.00
CA ASN A 157 5.98 -1.98 -23.01
C ASN A 157 6.87 -3.23 -22.98
N PHE A 158 7.30 -3.65 -21.78
CA PHE A 158 8.11 -4.87 -21.63
C PHE A 158 7.39 -6.14 -22.11
N LEU A 159 6.08 -6.23 -21.88
CA LEU A 159 5.24 -7.36 -22.29
C LEU A 159 4.74 -7.23 -23.74
N GLU A 160 5.19 -6.21 -24.48
CA GLU A 160 4.84 -5.96 -25.89
C GLU A 160 3.31 -5.85 -26.14
N VAL A 161 2.56 -5.28 -25.15
CA VAL A 161 1.15 -4.97 -25.30
C VAL A 161 0.93 -3.46 -25.42
N ASP A 162 -0.32 -3.03 -25.71
CA ASP A 162 -0.66 -1.59 -25.75
C ASP A 162 -0.22 -0.89 -24.46
N GLU A 163 0.49 0.23 -24.56
CA GLU A 163 1.08 0.92 -23.40
C GLU A 163 0.05 1.29 -22.31
N ASN A 164 -1.19 1.49 -22.71
CA ASN A 164 -2.29 1.81 -21.80
C ASN A 164 -3.15 0.59 -21.45
N PHE A 165 -2.75 -0.63 -21.81
CA PHE A 165 -3.51 -1.85 -21.55
C PHE A 165 -3.86 -1.98 -20.06
N PHE A 166 -2.86 -1.92 -19.17
CA PHE A 166 -3.08 -2.01 -17.74
C PHE A 166 -3.71 -0.73 -17.16
N VAL A 167 -3.32 0.44 -17.65
CA VAL A 167 -3.89 1.73 -17.21
C VAL A 167 -5.40 1.78 -17.45
N LYS A 168 -5.87 1.31 -18.61
CA LYS A 168 -7.32 1.23 -18.92
C LYS A 168 -8.06 0.27 -18.01
N ALA A 169 -7.42 -0.85 -17.64
CA ALA A 169 -8.00 -1.84 -16.72
C ALA A 169 -8.05 -1.34 -15.26
N HIS A 170 -7.23 -0.34 -14.89
CA HIS A 170 -7.11 0.23 -13.55
C HIS A 170 -7.54 1.72 -13.54
N SER A 171 -8.59 2.06 -14.23
CA SER A 171 -9.06 3.44 -14.46
C SER A 171 -9.66 4.16 -13.24
N GLY A 172 -9.34 3.71 -12.02
CA GLY A 172 -9.59 4.46 -10.78
C GLY A 172 -10.79 4.00 -9.96
N GLU A 173 -11.60 3.05 -10.41
CA GLU A 173 -12.76 2.60 -9.62
C GLU A 173 -12.43 1.60 -8.50
N ASN A 174 -11.26 0.94 -8.58
CA ASN A 174 -10.82 -0.06 -7.62
C ASN A 174 -9.41 0.21 -7.07
N VAL A 175 -9.06 1.48 -6.94
CA VAL A 175 -7.80 1.90 -6.32
C VAL A 175 -8.05 2.30 -4.87
N ALA A 176 -7.28 1.75 -3.96
CA ALA A 176 -7.35 2.07 -2.54
C ALA A 176 -5.98 2.50 -2.01
N LEU A 177 -5.99 3.55 -1.18
CA LEU A 177 -4.89 3.89 -0.30
C LEU A 177 -5.21 3.34 1.10
N ARG A 178 -4.30 2.58 1.67
CA ARG A 178 -4.43 2.08 3.04
C ARG A 178 -3.25 2.57 3.88
N LEU A 179 -3.57 3.19 5.00
CA LEU A 179 -2.61 3.44 6.06
C LEU A 179 -2.69 2.25 7.03
N LEU A 180 -1.55 1.67 7.37
CA LEU A 180 -1.46 0.53 8.26
C LEU A 180 -0.56 0.89 9.45
N HIS A 181 -1.02 0.56 10.65
CA HIS A 181 -0.25 0.67 11.86
C HIS A 181 -0.20 -0.68 12.57
N TYR A 182 0.98 -1.13 12.86
CA TYR A 182 1.27 -2.33 13.65
C TYR A 182 1.73 -1.88 15.02
N PRO A 183 0.84 -1.89 16.05
CA PRO A 183 1.22 -1.48 17.39
C PRO A 183 2.28 -2.41 17.97
N PRO A 184 3.09 -1.93 18.94
CA PRO A 184 3.97 -2.80 19.70
C PRO A 184 3.18 -3.93 20.36
N ILE A 185 3.71 -5.14 20.29
CA ILE A 185 3.09 -6.34 20.84
C ILE A 185 3.79 -6.68 22.16
N ASP A 186 3.02 -6.93 23.22
CA ASP A 186 3.58 -7.57 24.41
C ASP A 186 3.70 -9.07 24.14
N GLU A 187 4.94 -9.56 24.03
CA GLU A 187 5.23 -10.98 23.76
C GLU A 187 4.64 -11.93 24.80
N LYS A 188 4.28 -11.43 26.00
CA LYS A 188 3.70 -12.23 27.08
C LYS A 188 2.20 -12.45 26.93
N GLU A 189 1.52 -11.58 26.18
CA GLU A 189 0.07 -11.62 25.99
C GLU A 189 -0.34 -12.24 24.65
N ASN A 190 0.61 -12.52 23.76
CA ASN A 190 0.33 -13.06 22.44
C ASN A 190 0.34 -14.58 22.38
N SER A 191 -0.60 -15.15 21.66
CA SER A 191 -0.53 -16.53 21.21
C SER A 191 0.56 -16.70 20.14
N GLU A 192 1.24 -17.85 20.10
CA GLU A 192 2.28 -18.15 19.09
C GLU A 192 1.78 -18.04 17.64
N ASP A 193 0.46 -18.13 17.44
CA ASP A 193 -0.18 -18.07 16.12
C ASP A 193 -0.70 -16.69 15.72
N GLN A 194 -0.60 -15.69 16.61
CA GLN A 194 -1.10 -14.35 16.33
C GLN A 194 -0.04 -13.49 15.63
N LEU A 195 -0.37 -13.00 14.43
CA LEU A 195 0.53 -12.26 13.56
C LEU A 195 0.06 -10.81 13.37
N GLY A 196 0.97 -9.93 12.98
CA GLY A 196 0.62 -8.59 12.53
C GLY A 196 -0.30 -8.62 11.30
N ALA A 197 -0.03 -9.56 10.38
CA ALA A 197 -0.88 -9.89 9.24
C ALA A 197 -0.76 -11.38 8.95
N GLY A 198 -1.87 -12.08 8.75
CA GLY A 198 -1.93 -13.48 8.35
C GLY A 198 -1.38 -13.69 6.93
N GLU A 199 -0.97 -14.93 6.63
CA GLU A 199 -0.55 -15.32 5.28
C GLU A 199 -1.73 -15.20 4.31
N HIS A 200 -1.54 -14.51 3.19
CA HIS A 200 -2.59 -14.28 2.20
C HIS A 200 -2.01 -14.05 0.82
N SER A 201 -2.87 -14.04 -0.19
CA SER A 201 -2.57 -13.57 -1.54
C SER A 201 -3.28 -12.24 -1.78
N ASP A 202 -2.54 -11.27 -2.31
CA ASP A 202 -3.11 -9.98 -2.66
C ASP A 202 -4.00 -10.07 -3.90
N TYR A 203 -5.05 -9.26 -3.94
CA TYR A 203 -5.88 -9.06 -5.11
C TYR A 203 -5.32 -7.91 -5.95
N GLY A 204 -5.55 -7.98 -7.26
CA GLY A 204 -5.15 -6.93 -8.17
C GLY A 204 -3.82 -7.19 -8.87
N MET A 205 -3.25 -6.14 -9.45
CA MET A 205 -2.02 -6.25 -10.24
C MET A 205 -0.78 -6.13 -9.36
N PHE A 206 -0.76 -5.16 -8.46
CA PHE A 206 0.27 -4.97 -7.42
C PHE A 206 -0.23 -4.12 -6.25
N THR A 207 0.40 -4.35 -5.12
CA THR A 207 0.20 -3.64 -3.84
C THR A 207 1.49 -2.97 -3.44
#